data_58bf0574d71e58b57bc298523c00f72a
#
_entry.id   58bf0574d71e58b57bc298523c00f72a
#
_cell.length_a   1.000
_cell.length_b   1.000
_cell.length_c   1.000
_cell.angle_alpha   90.00
_cell.angle_beta   90.00
_cell.angle_gamma   90.00
#
_symmetry.space_group_name_H-M   'P 1'
#
loop_
_entity.id
_entity.type
_entity.pdbx_description
1 polymer ?
#
loop_
_entity_poly.entity_id
_entity_poly.type
_entity_poly.pdbx_seq_one_letter_code
_entity_poly.pdbx_strand_id
1 'polypeptide(L)'
;MYKTIDLFAGAGGLSLGFKQTGRFEIVAAAEINSNARATYKENIPTNPSNFKFIDNVIGCDFRALSEELGGIEIVIGGPPCQGFSNANRQKNQLINMNNALVKEYFRAIKEIRPIAFVMENVSMLESDTHRFYDSYNDHDEIEALRTQGYAIPIRDDEIFISKDNFIGFDMLDIAMHIETVESIILPNELYVLIRVLNKNKNNKKRLPNFLKKNKNQLIKQIDKYIEIEDNQDSHKIRICEMLQIIKAVLPEAEAIRECAELSSLVELQKNLISIREIYQNRLIGDYKKDTDNNVVFATQSYSVIDYINAILGNQYIQKGATLNAEWFGVPQERRRHIIIGLRKDDEKEIEISFPTESVCDSHYTVADAIMDLAEYPVSLEKTCDDIPYTEDSLSEYAREMRLGSTTVKNHIATKTTETAMERFKAIEQGKNFHSLDAKLKTTYSDPTRTQNTIYLRLDPNEPSGTVVNVRKSMWIHPTLDRAVTVREAARLQSFPDKFKFIGTKDSQYQQVGNAVPPKLARGIADIILGLIPVSYTHLRAPRD
;
A
#
# COMPACT_ATOMS: atom_id res chain seq x y z
N MET A 1 -0.30 10.68 -29.56
CA MET A 1 -0.55 10.33 -28.14
C MET A 1 0.79 10.25 -27.44
N TYR A 2 0.88 10.72 -26.20
CA TYR A 2 2.11 10.65 -25.42
C TYR A 2 2.32 9.22 -24.89
N LYS A 3 3.45 8.62 -25.22
CA LYS A 3 3.82 7.28 -24.71
C LYS A 3 4.08 7.36 -23.21
N THR A 4 3.35 6.57 -22.46
CA THR A 4 3.29 6.65 -20.99
C THR A 4 3.65 5.30 -20.39
N ILE A 5 4.49 5.31 -19.34
CA ILE A 5 4.73 4.15 -18.46
C ILE A 5 4.08 4.39 -17.11
N ASP A 6 3.44 3.32 -16.54
CA ASP A 6 2.83 3.33 -15.22
C ASP A 6 3.63 2.43 -14.27
N LEU A 7 4.34 3.03 -13.33
CA LEU A 7 5.14 2.34 -12.33
C LEU A 7 4.33 2.15 -11.04
N PHE A 8 4.35 0.93 -10.49
CA PHE A 8 3.53 0.54 -9.34
C PHE A 8 2.02 0.64 -9.64
N ALA A 9 1.65 0.16 -10.79
CA ALA A 9 0.40 0.45 -11.48
C ALA A 9 -0.89 -0.05 -10.77
N GLY A 10 -0.78 -0.98 -9.82
CA GLY A 10 -1.92 -1.57 -9.15
C GLY A 10 -2.92 -2.17 -10.15
N ALA A 11 -4.20 -1.88 -9.94
CA ALA A 11 -5.26 -2.28 -10.89
C ALA A 11 -5.37 -1.38 -12.12
N GLY A 12 -4.63 -0.25 -12.17
CA GLY A 12 -4.62 0.65 -13.32
C GLY A 12 -5.56 1.87 -13.21
N GLY A 13 -5.93 2.29 -12.00
CA GLY A 13 -6.81 3.46 -11.83
C GLY A 13 -6.19 4.74 -12.38
N LEU A 14 -4.88 4.96 -12.12
CA LEU A 14 -4.14 6.10 -12.65
C LEU A 14 -4.06 6.05 -14.18
N SER A 15 -3.61 4.93 -14.73
CA SER A 15 -3.57 4.69 -16.18
C SER A 15 -4.93 4.86 -16.87
N LEU A 16 -6.01 4.41 -16.24
CA LEU A 16 -7.36 4.54 -16.81
C LEU A 16 -7.75 6.00 -16.99
N GLY A 17 -7.50 6.84 -15.98
CA GLY A 17 -7.79 8.28 -16.07
C GLY A 17 -7.00 8.97 -17.18
N PHE A 18 -5.70 8.69 -17.29
CA PHE A 18 -4.86 9.20 -18.37
C PHE A 18 -5.37 8.76 -19.75
N LYS A 19 -5.67 7.47 -19.90
CA LYS A 19 -6.22 6.91 -21.16
C LYS A 19 -7.55 7.55 -21.57
N GLN A 20 -8.41 7.88 -20.61
CA GLN A 20 -9.72 8.50 -20.86
C GLN A 20 -9.64 9.89 -21.53
N THR A 21 -8.51 10.58 -21.45
CA THR A 21 -8.29 11.85 -22.17
C THR A 21 -8.12 11.65 -23.68
N GLY A 22 -7.81 10.42 -24.13
CA GLY A 22 -7.49 10.10 -25.53
C GLY A 22 -6.13 10.65 -26.00
N ARG A 23 -5.31 11.21 -25.10
CA ARG A 23 -4.02 11.86 -25.44
C ARG A 23 -2.79 11.06 -24.99
N PHE A 24 -2.97 10.07 -24.10
CA PHE A 24 -1.91 9.22 -23.57
C PHE A 24 -2.08 7.78 -24.03
N GLU A 25 -1.00 7.17 -24.48
CA GLU A 25 -0.90 5.75 -24.81
C GLU A 25 -0.07 5.05 -23.74
N ILE A 26 -0.66 4.11 -23.01
CA ILE A 26 0.07 3.34 -22.01
C ILE A 26 0.83 2.22 -22.72
N VAL A 27 2.15 2.36 -22.84
CA VAL A 27 3.03 1.44 -23.56
C VAL A 27 3.75 0.44 -22.66
N ALA A 28 3.85 0.76 -21.35
CA ALA A 28 4.42 -0.16 -20.37
C ALA A 28 3.79 0.05 -18.98
N ALA A 29 3.84 -0.98 -18.13
CA ALA A 29 3.49 -0.89 -16.73
C ALA A 29 4.31 -1.85 -15.88
N ALA A 30 4.45 -1.52 -14.58
CA ALA A 30 5.10 -2.36 -13.59
C ALA A 30 4.17 -2.59 -12.39
N GLU A 31 3.94 -3.87 -12.04
CA GLU A 31 3.17 -4.28 -10.87
C GLU A 31 3.58 -5.71 -10.44
N ILE A 32 3.92 -5.90 -9.18
CA ILE A 32 4.37 -7.19 -8.66
C ILE A 32 3.21 -8.15 -8.29
N ASN A 33 2.05 -7.58 -7.92
CA ASN A 33 0.90 -8.38 -7.51
C ASN A 33 0.21 -9.04 -8.72
N SER A 34 0.20 -10.36 -8.78
CA SER A 34 -0.32 -11.11 -9.92
C SER A 34 -1.80 -10.85 -10.22
N ASN A 35 -2.65 -10.65 -9.19
CA ASN A 35 -4.07 -10.37 -9.38
C ASN A 35 -4.29 -8.96 -9.93
N ALA A 36 -3.54 -7.97 -9.41
CA ALA A 36 -3.59 -6.60 -9.92
C ALA A 36 -3.10 -6.53 -11.37
N ARG A 37 -2.01 -7.26 -11.71
CA ARG A 37 -1.52 -7.42 -13.09
C ARG A 37 -2.57 -7.99 -14.03
N ALA A 38 -3.29 -9.03 -13.58
CA ALA A 38 -4.35 -9.64 -14.38
C ALA A 38 -5.49 -8.63 -14.63
N THR A 39 -5.90 -7.89 -13.61
CA THR A 39 -6.87 -6.80 -13.74
C THR A 39 -6.40 -5.72 -14.70
N TYR A 40 -5.14 -5.29 -14.55
CA TYR A 40 -4.53 -4.27 -15.40
C TYR A 40 -4.53 -4.69 -16.87
N LYS A 41 -4.05 -5.91 -17.16
CA LYS A 41 -3.97 -6.47 -18.52
C LYS A 41 -5.34 -6.59 -19.19
N GLU A 42 -6.38 -6.89 -18.42
CA GLU A 42 -7.76 -6.99 -18.93
C GLU A 42 -8.33 -5.64 -19.38
N ASN A 43 -7.97 -4.54 -18.70
CA ASN A 43 -8.71 -3.29 -18.84
C ASN A 43 -7.90 -2.15 -19.52
N ILE A 44 -6.56 -2.14 -19.42
CA ILE A 44 -5.77 -0.96 -19.79
C ILE A 44 -5.15 -1.05 -21.18
N PRO A 45 -4.42 -2.10 -21.58
CA PRO A 45 -3.75 -2.12 -22.87
C PRO A 45 -4.73 -1.99 -24.04
N THR A 46 -4.49 -1.01 -24.91
CA THR A 46 -5.26 -0.84 -26.14
C THR A 46 -4.73 -1.77 -27.25
N ASN A 47 -3.40 -1.94 -27.28
CA ASN A 47 -2.71 -2.84 -28.18
C ASN A 47 -1.79 -3.78 -27.38
N PRO A 48 -2.25 -5.00 -27.03
CA PRO A 48 -1.46 -5.93 -26.21
C PRO A 48 -0.13 -6.33 -26.84
N SER A 49 0.02 -6.30 -28.19
CA SER A 49 1.27 -6.66 -28.86
C SER A 49 2.39 -5.64 -28.70
N ASN A 50 2.05 -4.38 -28.43
CA ASN A 50 2.99 -3.30 -28.23
C ASN A 50 3.15 -2.88 -26.77
N PHE A 51 2.56 -3.64 -25.85
CA PHE A 51 2.56 -3.33 -24.43
C PHE A 51 3.56 -4.22 -23.66
N LYS A 52 4.43 -3.60 -22.88
CA LYS A 52 5.42 -4.29 -22.03
C LYS A 52 4.97 -4.30 -20.57
N PHE A 53 5.04 -5.47 -19.94
CA PHE A 53 4.80 -5.59 -18.51
C PHE A 53 6.11 -5.90 -17.78
N ILE A 54 6.51 -5.02 -16.85
CA ILE A 54 7.73 -5.15 -16.05
C ILE A 54 7.38 -5.92 -14.79
N ASP A 55 8.09 -7.00 -14.51
CA ASP A 55 7.83 -7.84 -13.33
C ASP A 55 8.33 -7.20 -12.04
N ASN A 56 9.48 -6.53 -12.10
CA ASN A 56 10.08 -5.83 -10.97
C ASN A 56 10.77 -4.56 -11.46
N VAL A 57 10.52 -3.44 -10.78
CA VAL A 57 11.18 -2.17 -11.07
C VAL A 57 12.66 -2.18 -10.66
N ILE A 58 13.00 -2.96 -9.61
CA ILE A 58 14.39 -3.07 -9.13
C ILE A 58 15.22 -3.81 -10.18
N GLY A 59 16.29 -3.15 -10.63
CA GLY A 59 17.21 -3.70 -11.65
C GLY A 59 16.69 -3.60 -13.09
N CYS A 60 15.54 -2.95 -13.33
CA CYS A 60 15.08 -2.66 -14.68
C CYS A 60 15.98 -1.62 -15.35
N ASP A 61 16.45 -1.88 -16.57
CA ASP A 61 17.12 -0.90 -17.42
C ASP A 61 16.06 -0.05 -18.13
N PHE A 62 15.70 1.08 -17.53
CA PHE A 62 14.67 1.96 -18.05
C PHE A 62 15.10 2.72 -19.30
N ARG A 63 16.40 2.92 -19.51
CA ARG A 63 16.92 3.53 -20.73
C ARG A 63 16.72 2.59 -21.91
N ALA A 64 17.18 1.34 -21.81
CA ALA A 64 16.99 0.33 -22.85
C ALA A 64 15.50 0.09 -23.14
N LEU A 65 14.66 0.04 -22.09
CA LEU A 65 13.21 -0.08 -22.25
C LEU A 65 12.61 1.10 -23.02
N SER A 66 13.02 2.32 -22.70
CA SER A 66 12.55 3.53 -23.40
C SER A 66 12.97 3.52 -24.88
N GLU A 67 14.19 3.12 -25.18
CA GLU A 67 14.70 2.99 -26.56
C GLU A 67 13.92 1.92 -27.33
N GLU A 68 13.67 0.74 -26.73
CA GLU A 68 12.88 -0.35 -27.33
C GLU A 68 11.47 0.11 -27.69
N LEU A 69 10.84 0.91 -26.83
CA LEU A 69 9.49 1.44 -27.04
C LEU A 69 9.45 2.70 -27.93
N GLY A 70 10.60 3.14 -28.45
CA GLY A 70 10.71 4.32 -29.30
C GLY A 70 10.46 5.63 -28.56
N GLY A 71 10.93 5.71 -27.31
CA GLY A 71 10.85 6.85 -26.40
C GLY A 71 9.61 6.84 -25.50
N ILE A 72 9.81 7.03 -24.20
CA ILE A 72 8.74 7.23 -23.21
C ILE A 72 8.71 8.71 -22.86
N GLU A 73 7.55 9.33 -23.04
CA GLU A 73 7.37 10.78 -22.87
C GLU A 73 6.83 11.14 -21.48
N ILE A 74 6.05 10.25 -20.86
CA ILE A 74 5.43 10.47 -19.56
C ILE A 74 5.69 9.27 -18.63
N VAL A 75 6.05 9.57 -17.39
CA VAL A 75 6.13 8.56 -16.30
C VAL A 75 5.06 8.88 -15.27
N ILE A 76 4.18 7.92 -15.02
CA ILE A 76 3.21 8.02 -13.92
C ILE A 76 3.43 6.89 -12.92
N GLY A 77 2.99 7.06 -11.68
CA GLY A 77 3.05 5.97 -10.71
C GLY A 77 2.77 6.38 -9.28
N GLY A 78 2.50 5.36 -8.47
CA GLY A 78 2.28 5.50 -7.03
C GLY A 78 3.21 4.57 -6.24
N PRO A 79 4.49 4.90 -6.04
CA PRO A 79 5.39 4.06 -5.28
C PRO A 79 4.86 3.83 -3.86
N PRO A 80 4.82 2.57 -3.37
CA PRO A 80 4.21 2.25 -2.10
C PRO A 80 4.97 2.88 -0.93
N CYS A 81 4.24 3.59 -0.08
CA CYS A 81 4.74 4.27 1.11
C CYS A 81 4.19 3.59 2.38
N GLN A 82 4.35 2.27 2.51
CA GLN A 82 3.74 1.51 3.60
C GLN A 82 4.31 1.82 5.00
N GLY A 83 5.53 2.34 5.10
CA GLY A 83 6.10 2.85 6.35
C GLY A 83 5.42 4.13 6.86
N PHE A 84 4.72 4.84 6.00
CA PHE A 84 4.20 6.19 6.20
C PHE A 84 2.67 6.26 6.38
N SER A 85 1.94 5.14 6.26
CA SER A 85 0.49 5.19 6.40
C SER A 85 0.06 5.07 7.87
N ASN A 86 -0.90 5.91 8.30
CA ASN A 86 -1.55 5.83 9.61
C ASN A 86 -2.20 4.47 9.90
N ALA A 87 -2.44 3.65 8.88
CA ALA A 87 -2.96 2.29 9.01
C ALA A 87 -1.91 1.33 9.59
N ASN A 88 -0.63 1.65 9.50
CA ASN A 88 0.46 0.83 10.00
C ASN A 88 1.00 1.37 11.33
N ARG A 89 0.15 1.39 12.37
CA ARG A 89 0.54 1.76 13.74
C ARG A 89 1.53 0.79 14.40
N GLN A 90 2.00 -0.23 13.69
CA GLN A 90 3.08 -1.10 14.15
C GLN A 90 4.42 -0.46 13.73
N LYS A 91 4.92 0.44 14.57
CA LYS A 91 6.23 1.11 14.47
C LYS A 91 7.45 0.15 14.50
N ASN A 92 7.30 -1.11 14.14
CA ASN A 92 8.30 -2.15 14.32
C ASN A 92 8.86 -2.73 13.01
N GLN A 93 8.68 -2.07 11.87
CA GLN A 93 9.46 -2.33 10.66
C GLN A 93 10.15 -1.02 10.29
N LEU A 94 11.32 -0.82 10.88
CA LEU A 94 12.04 0.46 10.94
C LEU A 94 12.77 0.79 9.65
N ILE A 95 13.09 -0.22 8.84
CA ILE A 95 13.83 -0.05 7.61
C ILE A 95 13.01 -0.69 6.51
N ASN A 96 12.11 0.10 5.96
CA ASN A 96 11.16 -0.44 5.01
C ASN A 96 11.78 -0.45 3.61
N MET A 97 11.83 -1.63 2.95
CA MET A 97 12.12 -1.77 1.51
C MET A 97 11.29 -0.81 0.64
N ASN A 98 10.17 -0.29 1.16
CA ASN A 98 9.30 0.66 0.46
C ASN A 98 9.98 2.02 0.22
N ASN A 99 10.98 2.41 1.03
CA ASN A 99 11.75 3.60 0.77
C ASN A 99 12.65 3.43 -0.48
N ALA A 100 13.14 2.21 -0.72
CA ALA A 100 13.90 1.90 -1.94
C ALA A 100 13.03 2.04 -3.20
N LEU A 101 11.72 1.77 -3.12
CA LEU A 101 10.82 1.85 -4.27
C LEU A 101 10.53 3.30 -4.71
N VAL A 102 10.56 4.26 -3.78
CA VAL A 102 10.53 5.69 -4.13
C VAL A 102 11.80 6.09 -4.89
N LYS A 103 12.98 5.61 -4.45
CA LYS A 103 14.24 5.84 -5.15
C LYS A 103 14.23 5.24 -6.56
N GLU A 104 13.71 4.01 -6.71
CA GLU A 104 13.55 3.36 -8.02
C GLU A 104 12.63 4.17 -8.96
N TYR A 105 11.58 4.79 -8.43
CA TYR A 105 10.72 5.69 -9.22
C TYR A 105 11.53 6.88 -9.80
N PHE A 106 12.34 7.54 -8.97
CA PHE A 106 13.16 8.67 -9.44
C PHE A 106 14.34 8.22 -10.29
N ARG A 107 14.89 7.02 -10.09
CA ARG A 107 15.86 6.41 -11.00
C ARG A 107 15.25 6.22 -12.39
N ALA A 108 14.02 5.75 -12.47
CA ALA A 108 13.33 5.64 -13.76
C ALA A 108 13.18 7.00 -14.45
N ILE A 109 12.83 8.07 -13.73
CA ILE A 109 12.75 9.43 -14.29
C ILE A 109 14.12 9.89 -14.82
N LYS A 110 15.19 9.67 -14.05
CA LYS A 110 16.56 10.03 -14.43
C LYS A 110 17.03 9.31 -15.69
N GLU A 111 16.70 8.03 -15.86
CA GLU A 111 17.09 7.20 -16.99
C GLU A 111 16.24 7.47 -18.24
N ILE A 112 14.91 7.57 -18.09
CA ILE A 112 13.96 7.83 -19.18
C ILE A 112 14.04 9.28 -19.67
N ARG A 113 14.23 10.24 -18.76
CA ARG A 113 14.16 11.67 -19.01
C ARG A 113 12.84 12.10 -19.67
N PRO A 114 11.68 11.77 -19.09
CA PRO A 114 10.37 12.06 -19.68
C PRO A 114 10.14 13.58 -19.79
N ILE A 115 9.16 13.99 -20.60
CA ILE A 115 8.69 15.38 -20.68
C ILE A 115 8.01 15.78 -19.36
N ALA A 116 7.20 14.86 -18.80
CA ALA A 116 6.56 15.05 -17.51
C ALA A 116 6.51 13.75 -16.71
N PHE A 117 6.41 13.89 -15.39
CA PHE A 117 6.11 12.77 -14.51
C PHE A 117 5.02 13.14 -13.50
N VAL A 118 4.31 12.12 -13.01
CA VAL A 118 3.34 12.21 -11.93
C VAL A 118 3.62 11.15 -10.88
N MET A 119 3.86 11.57 -9.66
CA MET A 119 3.95 10.68 -8.50
C MET A 119 2.72 10.88 -7.60
N GLU A 120 1.97 9.81 -7.37
CA GLU A 120 0.90 9.79 -6.37
C GLU A 120 1.43 9.16 -5.08
N ASN A 121 1.07 9.76 -3.95
CA ASN A 121 1.38 9.22 -2.65
C ASN A 121 0.34 9.66 -1.59
N VAL A 122 0.54 9.21 -0.35
CA VAL A 122 -0.24 9.71 0.79
C VAL A 122 0.25 11.10 1.22
N SER A 123 -0.63 11.92 1.77
CA SER A 123 -0.34 13.29 2.20
C SER A 123 0.77 13.43 3.25
N MET A 124 1.21 12.33 3.84
CA MET A 124 2.29 12.33 4.83
C MET A 124 3.70 12.42 4.23
N LEU A 125 3.86 12.35 2.90
CA LEU A 125 5.19 12.42 2.27
C LEU A 125 5.94 13.73 2.58
N GLU A 126 5.22 14.83 2.81
CA GLU A 126 5.77 16.14 3.19
C GLU A 126 6.13 16.24 4.68
N SER A 127 5.82 15.21 5.48
CA SER A 127 6.10 15.23 6.91
C SER A 127 7.59 14.99 7.18
N ASP A 128 8.19 15.78 8.07
CA ASP A 128 9.57 15.59 8.56
C ASP A 128 9.83 14.22 9.21
N THR A 129 8.76 13.45 9.46
CA THR A 129 8.87 12.09 9.98
C THR A 129 9.26 11.07 8.90
N HIS A 130 9.24 11.46 7.61
CA HIS A 130 9.55 10.60 6.48
C HIS A 130 10.96 10.91 5.97
N ARG A 131 11.88 10.02 6.34
CA ARG A 131 13.30 10.19 6.06
C ARG A 131 13.88 8.92 5.45
N PHE A 132 14.88 9.08 4.62
CA PHE A 132 15.76 8.02 4.20
C PHE A 132 16.93 7.93 5.18
N TYR A 133 17.33 6.73 5.54
CA TYR A 133 18.56 6.50 6.28
C TYR A 133 19.74 6.41 5.31
N ASP A 134 20.88 6.96 5.74
CA ASP A 134 22.10 6.89 4.95
C ASP A 134 22.58 5.44 4.81
N SER A 135 23.00 5.07 3.61
CA SER A 135 23.43 3.71 3.28
C SER A 135 24.61 3.73 2.31
N TYR A 136 25.45 2.70 2.38
CA TYR A 136 26.55 2.53 1.41
C TYR A 136 26.07 2.45 -0.06
N ASN A 137 24.80 2.19 -0.28
CA ASN A 137 24.23 2.12 -1.63
C ASN A 137 23.98 3.52 -2.22
N ASP A 138 23.74 4.51 -1.36
CA ASP A 138 23.30 5.86 -1.76
C ASP A 138 24.29 6.95 -1.36
N HIS A 139 25.20 6.66 -0.42
CA HIS A 139 26.10 7.64 0.19
C HIS A 139 26.88 8.47 -0.83
N ASP A 140 27.51 7.79 -1.80
CA ASP A 140 28.32 8.46 -2.82
C ASP A 140 27.45 9.38 -3.71
N GLU A 141 26.21 8.99 -4.03
CA GLU A 141 25.28 9.82 -4.77
C GLU A 141 24.85 11.04 -3.96
N ILE A 142 24.54 10.85 -2.65
CA ILE A 142 24.15 11.95 -1.76
C ILE A 142 25.28 12.94 -1.60
N GLU A 143 26.51 12.48 -1.36
CA GLU A 143 27.69 13.35 -1.22
C GLU A 143 28.02 14.08 -2.55
N ALA A 144 27.88 13.41 -3.68
CA ALA A 144 28.05 14.05 -4.99
C ALA A 144 27.00 15.16 -5.21
N LEU A 145 25.74 14.93 -4.86
CA LEU A 145 24.69 15.95 -4.95
C LEU A 145 24.95 17.14 -4.02
N ARG A 146 25.39 16.90 -2.79
CA ARG A 146 25.76 17.96 -1.83
C ARG A 146 26.95 18.79 -2.34
N THR A 147 27.95 18.12 -2.90
CA THR A 147 29.13 18.79 -3.50
C THR A 147 28.75 19.67 -4.70
N GLN A 148 27.71 19.30 -5.43
CA GLN A 148 27.13 20.12 -6.52
C GLN A 148 26.30 21.30 -5.99
N GLY A 149 26.16 21.46 -4.67
CA GLY A 149 25.48 22.57 -4.03
C GLY A 149 23.97 22.34 -3.74
N TYR A 150 23.46 21.11 -3.91
CA TYR A 150 22.09 20.80 -3.54
C TYR A 150 21.95 20.71 -2.00
N ALA A 151 20.90 21.35 -1.47
CA ALA A 151 20.61 21.32 -0.03
C ALA A 151 19.94 20.00 0.34
N ILE A 152 20.73 19.07 0.91
CA ILE A 152 20.23 17.84 1.54
C ILE A 152 20.64 17.89 3.02
N PRO A 153 19.82 18.50 3.91
CA PRO A 153 20.12 18.55 5.34
C PRO A 153 20.14 17.14 5.95
N ILE A 154 21.26 16.78 6.51
CA ILE A 154 21.44 15.51 7.22
C ILE A 154 21.13 15.74 8.70
N ARG A 155 20.46 14.78 9.32
CA ARG A 155 20.17 14.76 10.75
C ARG A 155 20.68 13.47 11.36
N ASP A 156 21.29 13.55 12.53
CA ASP A 156 21.58 12.38 13.33
C ASP A 156 20.28 11.76 13.83
N ASP A 157 20.18 10.44 13.74
CA ASP A 157 18.99 9.66 14.05
C ASP A 157 19.38 8.37 14.76
N GLU A 158 18.44 7.78 15.50
CA GLU A 158 18.67 6.53 16.23
C GLU A 158 17.53 5.56 15.99
N ILE A 159 17.88 4.36 15.57
CA ILE A 159 16.94 3.26 15.38
C ILE A 159 16.97 2.39 16.65
N PHE A 160 15.87 2.39 17.40
CA PHE A 160 15.72 1.51 18.56
C PHE A 160 15.68 0.04 18.14
N ILE A 161 16.51 -0.79 18.75
CA ILE A 161 16.59 -2.22 18.53
C ILE A 161 15.92 -2.97 19.67
N SER A 162 16.44 -2.86 20.88
CA SER A 162 16.05 -3.66 22.03
C SER A 162 16.53 -3.02 23.32
N LYS A 163 16.03 -3.50 24.45
CA LYS A 163 16.77 -3.36 25.70
C LYS A 163 18.07 -4.16 25.62
N ASP A 164 19.12 -3.65 26.22
CA ASP A 164 20.33 -4.42 26.45
C ASP A 164 19.99 -5.71 27.20
N ASN A 165 20.69 -6.64 27.43
CA ASN A 165 20.40 -7.87 28.20
C ASN A 165 18.91 -8.31 28.13
N PHE A 166 18.37 -8.46 26.90
CA PHE A 166 17.00 -8.86 26.68
C PHE A 166 16.86 -10.38 26.91
N ILE A 167 16.16 -10.78 27.99
CA ILE A 167 15.93 -12.21 28.37
C ILE A 167 17.20 -13.08 28.41
N GLY A 168 18.32 -12.50 28.82
CA GLY A 168 19.62 -13.17 28.91
C GLY A 168 20.44 -13.18 27.63
N PHE A 169 20.04 -12.41 26.58
CA PHE A 169 20.83 -12.15 25.38
C PHE A 169 21.54 -10.81 25.50
N ASP A 170 22.83 -10.76 25.28
CA ASP A 170 23.57 -9.50 25.08
C ASP A 170 23.25 -8.98 23.68
N MET A 171 22.25 -8.09 23.61
CA MET A 171 21.75 -7.60 22.34
C MET A 171 22.71 -6.68 21.62
N LEU A 172 23.63 -6.02 22.32
CA LEU A 172 24.66 -5.19 21.68
C LEU A 172 25.69 -6.07 20.99
N ASP A 173 26.20 -7.09 21.68
CA ASP A 173 27.15 -8.04 21.09
C ASP A 173 26.55 -8.77 19.89
N ILE A 174 25.31 -9.27 20.03
CA ILE A 174 24.59 -9.90 18.93
C ILE A 174 24.42 -8.96 17.73
N ALA A 175 24.05 -7.70 17.98
CA ALA A 175 23.83 -6.73 16.92
C ALA A 175 25.10 -6.38 16.14
N MET A 176 26.25 -6.47 16.76
CA MET A 176 27.55 -6.20 16.12
C MET A 176 28.04 -7.36 15.23
N HIS A 177 27.43 -8.55 15.33
CA HIS A 177 27.88 -9.76 14.62
C HIS A 177 26.74 -10.38 13.80
N ILE A 178 26.69 -10.07 12.49
CA ILE A 178 25.60 -10.52 11.60
C ILE A 178 25.52 -12.05 11.53
N GLU A 179 26.63 -12.75 11.60
CA GLU A 179 26.68 -14.21 11.60
C GLU A 179 25.92 -14.79 12.80
N THR A 180 26.04 -14.17 13.97
CA THR A 180 25.29 -14.53 15.18
C THR A 180 23.78 -14.30 14.95
N VAL A 181 23.42 -13.13 14.41
CA VAL A 181 22.02 -12.79 14.09
C VAL A 181 21.40 -13.83 13.15
N GLU A 182 22.07 -14.15 12.04
CA GLU A 182 21.59 -15.13 11.06
C GLU A 182 21.50 -16.55 11.65
N SER A 183 22.39 -16.89 12.58
CA SER A 183 22.40 -18.21 13.22
C SER A 183 21.22 -18.45 14.15
N ILE A 184 20.65 -17.38 14.75
CA ILE A 184 19.58 -17.46 15.76
C ILE A 184 18.22 -16.95 15.25
N ILE A 185 18.12 -16.47 14.02
CA ILE A 185 16.83 -16.20 13.38
C ILE A 185 16.12 -17.50 13.05
N LEU A 186 14.87 -17.62 13.50
CA LEU A 186 14.05 -18.79 13.20
C LEU A 186 13.70 -18.86 11.70
N PRO A 187 13.61 -20.08 11.13
CA PRO A 187 13.06 -20.28 9.80
C PRO A 187 11.68 -19.62 9.67
N ASN A 188 11.42 -18.98 8.53
CA ASN A 188 10.20 -18.20 8.33
C ASN A 188 8.90 -18.98 8.62
N GLU A 189 8.84 -20.26 8.22
CA GLU A 189 7.67 -21.11 8.48
C GLU A 189 7.40 -21.28 9.97
N LEU A 190 8.44 -21.51 10.76
CA LEU A 190 8.34 -21.66 12.22
C LEU A 190 7.97 -20.32 12.87
N TYR A 191 8.66 -19.25 12.50
CA TYR A 191 8.39 -17.93 13.06
C TYR A 191 6.95 -17.46 12.80
N VAL A 192 6.42 -17.67 11.60
CA VAL A 192 5.02 -17.31 11.27
C VAL A 192 4.03 -18.05 12.17
N LEU A 193 4.23 -19.35 12.40
CA LEU A 193 3.36 -20.15 13.29
C LEU A 193 3.41 -19.64 14.74
N ILE A 194 4.60 -19.38 15.28
CA ILE A 194 4.81 -18.88 16.65
C ILE A 194 4.19 -17.48 16.79
N ARG A 195 4.40 -16.59 15.83
CA ARG A 195 3.81 -15.24 15.81
C ARG A 195 2.28 -15.28 15.78
N VAL A 196 1.68 -16.17 14.97
CA VAL A 196 0.23 -16.33 14.91
C VAL A 196 -0.33 -16.95 16.18
N LEU A 197 0.38 -17.90 16.79
CA LEU A 197 0.04 -18.45 18.11
C LEU A 197 0.02 -17.33 19.17
N ASN A 198 1.07 -16.55 19.27
CA ASN A 198 1.18 -15.43 20.22
C ASN A 198 0.06 -14.39 20.01
N LYS A 199 -0.23 -14.04 18.75
CA LYS A 199 -1.33 -13.11 18.41
C LYS A 199 -2.69 -13.62 18.87
N ASN A 200 -2.91 -14.92 18.87
CA ASN A 200 -4.19 -15.54 19.21
C ASN A 200 -4.27 -16.02 20.67
N LYS A 201 -3.20 -15.98 21.47
CA LYS A 201 -3.11 -16.62 22.78
C LYS A 201 -4.23 -16.19 23.75
N ASN A 202 -4.65 -14.93 23.70
CA ASN A 202 -5.71 -14.39 24.56
C ASN A 202 -7.11 -14.47 23.93
N ASN A 203 -7.25 -14.98 22.69
CA ASN A 203 -8.54 -15.06 22.02
C ASN A 203 -9.20 -16.43 22.23
N LYS A 204 -10.26 -16.45 23.03
CA LYS A 204 -10.98 -17.68 23.43
C LYS A 204 -11.53 -18.50 22.24
N LYS A 205 -11.81 -17.87 21.08
CA LYS A 205 -12.33 -18.58 19.89
C LYS A 205 -11.23 -18.91 18.88
N ARG A 206 -10.25 -18.03 18.69
CA ARG A 206 -9.21 -18.22 17.68
C ARG A 206 -8.10 -19.17 18.10
N LEU A 207 -7.73 -19.17 19.38
CA LEU A 207 -6.70 -20.08 19.88
C LEU A 207 -7.05 -21.56 19.66
N PRO A 208 -8.24 -22.07 20.05
CA PRO A 208 -8.61 -23.47 19.78
C PRO A 208 -8.62 -23.79 18.27
N ASN A 209 -9.12 -22.88 17.44
CA ASN A 209 -9.15 -23.08 16.00
C ASN A 209 -7.73 -23.12 15.40
N PHE A 210 -6.82 -22.29 15.88
CA PHE A 210 -5.42 -22.31 15.47
C PHE A 210 -4.77 -23.64 15.87
N LEU A 211 -4.92 -24.07 17.10
CA LEU A 211 -4.37 -25.32 17.60
C LEU A 211 -4.89 -26.54 16.83
N LYS A 212 -6.21 -26.59 16.59
CA LYS A 212 -6.81 -27.67 15.80
C LYS A 212 -6.18 -27.79 14.41
N LYS A 213 -5.80 -26.69 13.77
CA LYS A 213 -5.28 -26.68 12.40
C LYS A 213 -3.77 -26.80 12.32
N ASN A 214 -3.04 -26.23 13.27
CA ASN A 214 -1.60 -25.97 13.09
C ASN A 214 -0.73 -26.61 14.17
N LYS A 215 -1.29 -27.20 15.26
CA LYS A 215 -0.52 -27.73 16.38
C LYS A 215 0.52 -28.76 15.91
N ASN A 216 0.11 -29.75 15.10
CA ASN A 216 1.01 -30.80 14.65
C ASN A 216 2.12 -30.26 13.74
N GLN A 217 1.79 -29.31 12.87
CA GLN A 217 2.78 -28.65 12.03
C GLN A 217 3.78 -27.84 12.86
N LEU A 218 3.29 -27.10 13.86
CA LEU A 218 4.13 -26.33 14.76
C LEU A 218 5.10 -27.24 15.54
N ILE A 219 4.60 -28.34 16.13
CA ILE A 219 5.43 -29.32 16.82
C ILE A 219 6.52 -29.88 15.87
N LYS A 220 6.12 -30.30 14.67
CA LYS A 220 7.05 -30.81 13.67
C LYS A 220 8.15 -29.81 13.31
N GLN A 221 7.81 -28.54 13.16
CA GLN A 221 8.78 -27.49 12.84
C GLN A 221 9.71 -27.17 14.03
N ILE A 222 9.19 -27.21 15.25
CA ILE A 222 10.00 -27.06 16.47
C ILE A 222 11.01 -28.24 16.58
N ASP A 223 10.53 -29.48 16.43
CA ASP A 223 11.38 -30.64 16.51
C ASP A 223 12.48 -30.61 15.45
N LYS A 224 12.12 -30.31 14.21
CA LYS A 224 13.07 -30.14 13.10
C LYS A 224 14.14 -29.10 13.42
N TYR A 225 13.75 -27.97 14.02
CA TYR A 225 14.70 -26.91 14.39
C TYR A 225 15.67 -27.40 15.47
N ILE A 226 15.16 -28.03 16.53
CA ILE A 226 15.98 -28.55 17.65
C ILE A 226 16.92 -29.68 17.20
N GLU A 227 16.50 -30.57 16.27
CA GLU A 227 17.32 -31.68 15.76
C GLU A 227 18.50 -31.23 14.88
N ILE A 228 18.36 -30.11 14.18
CA ILE A 228 19.36 -29.60 13.23
C ILE A 228 20.42 -28.72 13.91
N GLU A 229 20.08 -28.10 15.03
CA GLU A 229 20.93 -27.11 15.66
C GLU A 229 22.13 -27.73 16.41
N ASP A 230 23.31 -27.16 16.15
CA ASP A 230 24.54 -27.50 16.85
C ASP A 230 24.46 -26.99 18.31
N ASN A 231 24.51 -27.90 19.27
CA ASN A 231 24.34 -27.60 20.69
C ASN A 231 25.56 -26.91 21.35
N GLN A 232 26.47 -26.31 20.59
CA GLN A 232 27.64 -25.61 21.12
C GLN A 232 27.44 -24.09 21.25
N ASP A 233 26.45 -23.51 20.52
CA ASP A 233 26.13 -22.08 20.58
C ASP A 233 25.14 -21.81 21.73
N SER A 234 25.58 -21.00 22.72
CA SER A 234 24.78 -20.66 23.89
C SER A 234 23.45 -19.95 23.55
N HIS A 235 23.42 -19.14 22.47
CA HIS A 235 22.21 -18.45 22.01
C HIS A 235 21.21 -19.44 21.41
N LYS A 236 21.69 -20.39 20.62
CA LYS A 236 20.85 -21.45 20.03
C LYS A 236 20.29 -22.36 21.11
N ILE A 237 21.10 -22.76 22.09
CA ILE A 237 20.67 -23.56 23.25
C ILE A 237 19.48 -22.83 23.92
N ARG A 238 19.62 -21.53 24.18
CA ARG A 238 18.56 -20.75 24.83
C ARG A 238 17.28 -20.68 23.99
N ILE A 239 17.37 -20.52 22.68
CA ILE A 239 16.20 -20.57 21.78
C ILE A 239 15.56 -21.95 21.79
N CYS A 240 16.35 -23.02 21.75
CA CYS A 240 15.84 -24.40 21.85
C CYS A 240 15.09 -24.64 23.17
N GLU A 241 15.62 -24.15 24.31
CA GLU A 241 14.92 -24.20 25.59
C GLU A 241 13.56 -23.50 25.55
N MET A 242 13.50 -22.26 25.00
CA MET A 242 12.26 -21.51 24.83
C MET A 242 11.27 -22.27 23.94
N LEU A 243 11.73 -22.86 22.85
CA LEU A 243 10.90 -23.66 21.95
C LEU A 243 10.37 -24.92 22.61
N GLN A 244 11.17 -25.59 23.46
CA GLN A 244 10.74 -26.74 24.24
C GLN A 244 9.65 -26.38 25.25
N ILE A 245 9.79 -25.24 25.94
CA ILE A 245 8.76 -24.70 26.85
C ILE A 245 7.48 -24.41 26.07
N ILE A 246 7.57 -23.71 24.94
CA ILE A 246 6.41 -23.42 24.08
C ILE A 246 5.74 -24.72 23.62
N LYS A 247 6.51 -25.73 23.20
CA LYS A 247 6.00 -27.05 22.79
C LYS A 247 5.25 -27.73 23.93
N ALA A 248 5.79 -27.68 25.14
CA ALA A 248 5.23 -28.33 26.32
C ALA A 248 3.84 -27.75 26.71
N VAL A 249 3.62 -26.44 26.52
CA VAL A 249 2.35 -25.78 26.87
C VAL A 249 1.28 -25.91 25.78
N LEU A 250 1.59 -26.39 24.57
CA LEU A 250 0.63 -26.49 23.46
C LEU A 250 -0.61 -27.35 23.73
N PRO A 251 -0.60 -28.38 24.63
CA PRO A 251 -1.80 -29.12 24.96
C PRO A 251 -2.87 -28.29 25.69
N GLU A 252 -2.47 -27.28 26.46
CA GLU A 252 -3.34 -26.57 27.40
C GLU A 252 -3.45 -25.06 27.05
N ALA A 253 -4.66 -24.64 26.71
CA ALA A 253 -4.90 -23.25 26.27
C ALA A 253 -4.57 -22.22 27.37
N GLU A 254 -4.76 -22.54 28.65
CA GLU A 254 -4.42 -21.65 29.77
C GLU A 254 -2.89 -21.49 29.88
N ALA A 255 -2.15 -22.57 29.85
CA ALA A 255 -0.69 -22.56 29.88
C ALA A 255 -0.10 -21.75 28.73
N ILE A 256 -0.70 -21.78 27.53
CA ILE A 256 -0.29 -20.95 26.39
C ILE A 256 -0.48 -19.45 26.69
N ARG A 257 -1.56 -19.06 27.37
CA ARG A 257 -1.84 -17.65 27.72
C ARG A 257 -0.79 -17.11 28.68
N GLU A 258 -0.39 -17.93 29.63
CA GLU A 258 0.58 -17.55 30.67
C GLU A 258 2.04 -17.72 30.24
N CYS A 259 2.30 -18.36 29.09
CA CYS A 259 3.65 -18.60 28.59
C CYS A 259 4.35 -17.28 28.22
N ALA A 260 5.29 -16.86 29.05
CA ALA A 260 6.09 -15.66 28.87
C ALA A 260 7.08 -15.86 27.70
N GLU A 261 7.68 -17.06 27.57
CA GLU A 261 8.66 -17.40 26.53
C GLU A 261 8.09 -17.22 25.13
N LEU A 262 6.78 -17.49 24.94
CA LEU A 262 6.13 -17.29 23.65
C LEU A 262 6.16 -15.80 23.21
N SER A 263 5.89 -14.89 24.12
CA SER A 263 5.92 -13.45 23.81
C SER A 263 7.36 -12.95 23.65
N SER A 264 8.23 -13.39 24.55
CA SER A 264 9.65 -13.03 24.54
C SER A 264 10.37 -13.50 23.28
N LEU A 265 10.09 -14.73 22.82
CA LEU A 265 10.67 -15.25 21.59
C LEU A 265 10.18 -14.47 20.36
N VAL A 266 8.90 -14.09 20.30
CA VAL A 266 8.37 -13.27 19.20
C VAL A 266 9.03 -11.89 19.19
N GLU A 267 9.27 -11.28 20.35
CA GLU A 267 9.94 -9.98 20.46
C GLU A 267 11.41 -10.08 20.09
N LEU A 268 12.14 -11.10 20.61
CA LEU A 268 13.52 -11.37 20.20
C LEU A 268 13.64 -11.49 18.68
N GLN A 269 12.81 -12.33 18.06
CA GLN A 269 12.85 -12.53 16.62
C GLN A 269 12.55 -11.25 15.83
N LYS A 270 11.68 -10.36 16.32
CA LYS A 270 11.47 -9.04 15.71
C LYS A 270 12.74 -8.19 15.77
N ASN A 271 13.40 -8.17 16.92
CA ASN A 271 14.62 -7.38 17.12
C ASN A 271 15.74 -7.89 16.19
N LEU A 272 15.92 -9.21 16.10
CA LEU A 272 16.88 -9.83 15.18
C LEU A 272 16.59 -9.53 13.72
N ILE A 273 15.30 -9.55 13.32
CA ILE A 273 14.88 -9.18 11.96
C ILE A 273 15.22 -7.71 11.68
N SER A 274 15.00 -6.81 12.64
CA SER A 274 15.36 -5.40 12.49
C SER A 274 16.88 -5.21 12.32
N ILE A 275 17.69 -5.92 13.09
CA ILE A 275 19.16 -5.89 12.94
C ILE A 275 19.54 -6.40 11.54
N ARG A 276 18.99 -7.55 11.12
CA ARG A 276 19.25 -8.10 9.79
C ARG A 276 18.87 -7.12 8.66
N GLU A 277 17.75 -6.41 8.81
CA GLU A 277 17.33 -5.39 7.84
C GLU A 277 18.34 -4.23 7.76
N ILE A 278 18.96 -3.79 8.86
CA ILE A 278 20.02 -2.78 8.87
C ILE A 278 21.21 -3.25 8.01
N TYR A 279 21.67 -4.48 8.23
CA TYR A 279 22.77 -5.05 7.43
C TYR A 279 22.41 -5.24 5.96
N GLN A 280 21.22 -5.78 5.66
CA GLN A 280 20.77 -6.01 4.29
C GLN A 280 20.61 -4.73 3.49
N ASN A 281 20.16 -3.65 4.13
CA ASN A 281 20.08 -2.32 3.52
C ASN A 281 21.42 -1.57 3.54
N ARG A 282 22.47 -2.18 4.12
CA ARG A 282 23.82 -1.61 4.20
C ARG A 282 23.82 -0.19 4.78
N LEU A 283 23.05 0.02 5.88
CA LEU A 283 22.99 1.33 6.51
C LEU A 283 24.36 1.72 7.09
N ILE A 284 24.69 2.99 7.02
CA ILE A 284 25.91 3.56 7.59
C ILE A 284 25.60 4.01 9.03
N GLY A 285 26.36 3.51 9.99
CA GLY A 285 26.21 3.85 11.40
C GLY A 285 26.81 2.78 12.31
N ASP A 286 26.58 2.95 13.61
CA ASP A 286 27.15 2.11 14.65
C ASP A 286 26.10 1.69 15.68
N TYR A 287 26.20 0.46 16.19
CA TYR A 287 25.43 0.02 17.34
C TYR A 287 26.02 0.56 18.63
N LYS A 288 25.18 1.11 19.49
CA LYS A 288 25.58 1.65 20.80
C LYS A 288 24.45 1.52 21.83
N LYS A 289 24.76 1.81 23.08
CA LYS A 289 23.74 1.97 24.14
C LYS A 289 23.34 3.44 24.25
N ASP A 290 22.04 3.68 24.39
CA ASP A 290 21.50 4.99 24.70
C ASP A 290 21.56 5.29 26.22
N THR A 291 21.07 6.45 26.65
CA THR A 291 21.04 6.88 28.05
C THR A 291 20.16 5.98 28.95
N ASP A 292 19.21 5.26 28.37
CA ASP A 292 18.29 4.35 29.06
C ASP A 292 18.77 2.89 29.00
N ASN A 293 20.01 2.68 28.57
CA ASN A 293 20.63 1.37 28.39
C ASN A 293 19.90 0.48 27.38
N ASN A 294 19.30 1.09 26.35
CA ASN A 294 18.77 0.36 25.20
C ASN A 294 19.86 0.27 24.12
N VAL A 295 19.81 -0.82 23.35
CA VAL A 295 20.61 -0.96 22.15
C VAL A 295 19.93 -0.19 21.02
N VAL A 296 20.64 0.75 20.44
CA VAL A 296 20.21 1.54 19.29
C VAL A 296 21.25 1.46 18.18
N PHE A 297 20.81 1.63 16.94
CA PHE A 297 21.70 1.87 15.80
C PHE A 297 21.72 3.36 15.50
N ALA A 298 22.85 4.00 15.75
CA ALA A 298 23.06 5.42 15.48
C ALA A 298 23.44 5.59 14.01
N THR A 299 22.68 6.40 13.29
CA THR A 299 22.84 6.61 11.86
C THR A 299 22.48 8.04 11.47
N GLN A 300 22.58 8.35 10.20
CA GLN A 300 22.13 9.62 9.65
C GLN A 300 20.91 9.43 8.76
N SER A 301 20.11 10.46 8.65
CA SER A 301 18.90 10.46 7.83
C SER A 301 18.71 11.79 7.12
N TYR A 302 18.04 11.76 5.98
CA TYR A 302 17.70 12.94 5.18
C TYR A 302 16.26 12.87 4.69
N SER A 303 15.67 14.05 4.41
CA SER A 303 14.28 14.17 3.95
C SER A 303 14.09 13.54 2.58
N VAL A 304 12.95 12.83 2.40
CA VAL A 304 12.56 12.29 1.09
C VAL A 304 12.40 13.40 0.06
N ILE A 305 11.80 14.53 0.43
CA ILE A 305 11.58 15.67 -0.49
C ILE A 305 12.90 16.32 -0.88
N ASP A 306 13.84 16.48 0.06
CA ASP A 306 15.15 17.06 -0.27
C ASP A 306 15.94 16.16 -1.22
N TYR A 307 15.87 14.84 -1.02
CA TYR A 307 16.44 13.88 -1.97
C TYR A 307 15.81 14.01 -3.37
N ILE A 308 14.48 14.08 -3.46
CA ILE A 308 13.78 14.24 -4.74
C ILE A 308 14.23 15.53 -5.44
N ASN A 309 14.26 16.64 -4.69
CA ASN A 309 14.71 17.93 -5.22
C ASN A 309 16.15 17.86 -5.76
N ALA A 310 17.03 17.19 -5.03
CA ALA A 310 18.43 17.07 -5.42
C ALA A 310 18.63 16.14 -6.64
N ILE A 311 17.99 14.96 -6.65
CA ILE A 311 18.18 13.96 -7.71
C ILE A 311 17.66 14.43 -9.07
N LEU A 312 16.57 15.21 -9.07
CA LEU A 312 16.01 15.82 -10.27
C LEU A 312 16.75 17.10 -10.67
N GLY A 313 17.37 17.75 -9.69
CA GLY A 313 18.20 18.94 -9.89
C GLY A 313 17.49 20.03 -10.66
N ASN A 314 18.27 20.74 -11.49
CA ASN A 314 17.74 21.79 -12.35
C ASN A 314 17.05 21.28 -13.63
N GLN A 315 16.94 19.96 -13.83
CA GLN A 315 16.35 19.41 -15.07
C GLN A 315 14.83 19.44 -15.07
N TYR A 316 14.20 19.50 -13.90
CA TYR A 316 12.73 19.53 -13.74
C TYR A 316 12.28 20.70 -12.90
N ILE A 317 11.14 21.29 -13.30
CA ILE A 317 10.30 22.10 -12.42
C ILE A 317 9.31 21.14 -11.81
N GLN A 318 9.19 21.11 -10.48
CA GLN A 318 8.24 20.25 -9.80
C GLN A 318 7.45 21.01 -8.74
N LYS A 319 6.21 20.56 -8.54
CA LYS A 319 5.33 21.08 -7.50
C LYS A 319 4.45 19.95 -6.98
N GLY A 320 4.28 19.91 -5.67
CA GLY A 320 3.37 18.99 -4.99
C GLY A 320 2.12 19.72 -4.48
N ALA A 321 0.99 19.02 -4.44
CA ALA A 321 -0.23 19.48 -3.78
C ALA A 321 -1.06 18.29 -3.30
N THR A 322 -1.81 18.50 -2.22
CA THR A 322 -2.80 17.52 -1.76
C THR A 322 -4.15 17.82 -2.39
N LEU A 323 -4.61 16.93 -3.28
CA LEU A 323 -5.88 17.02 -3.99
C LEU A 323 -6.93 16.15 -3.31
N ASN A 324 -8.19 16.62 -3.27
CA ASN A 324 -9.35 15.83 -2.88
C ASN A 324 -10.05 15.26 -4.12
N ALA A 325 -10.27 13.94 -4.15
CA ALA A 325 -10.93 13.28 -5.27
C ALA A 325 -12.33 13.83 -5.55
N GLU A 326 -13.05 14.25 -4.53
CA GLU A 326 -14.36 14.88 -4.62
C GLU A 326 -14.36 16.10 -5.55
N TRP A 327 -13.28 16.90 -5.56
CA TRP A 327 -13.13 18.07 -6.43
C TRP A 327 -13.19 17.72 -7.93
N PHE A 328 -13.01 16.47 -8.27
CA PHE A 328 -13.01 15.95 -9.65
C PHE A 328 -14.27 15.10 -9.95
N GLY A 329 -15.33 15.25 -9.15
CA GLY A 329 -16.59 14.54 -9.34
C GLY A 329 -16.50 13.05 -8.96
N VAL A 330 -15.69 12.71 -7.98
CA VAL A 330 -15.68 11.38 -7.34
C VAL A 330 -16.57 11.42 -6.10
N PRO A 331 -17.54 10.50 -5.90
CA PRO A 331 -18.42 10.48 -4.72
C PRO A 331 -17.69 9.98 -3.47
N GLN A 332 -16.51 10.57 -3.19
CA GLN A 332 -15.61 10.15 -2.11
C GLN A 332 -14.68 11.25 -1.67
N GLU A 333 -14.62 11.49 -0.37
CA GLU A 333 -13.56 12.26 0.27
C GLU A 333 -12.28 11.42 0.35
N ARG A 334 -11.37 11.65 -0.60
CA ARG A 334 -10.08 10.97 -0.69
C ARG A 334 -8.99 11.96 -1.02
N ARG A 335 -8.15 12.25 -0.05
CA ARG A 335 -7.01 13.14 -0.23
C ARG A 335 -5.77 12.36 -0.65
N ARG A 336 -5.09 12.86 -1.68
CA ARG A 336 -3.84 12.31 -2.18
C ARG A 336 -2.85 13.41 -2.48
N HIS A 337 -1.60 13.18 -2.10
CA HIS A 337 -0.50 14.07 -2.44
C HIS A 337 -0.03 13.72 -3.85
N ILE A 338 -0.07 14.70 -4.75
CA ILE A 338 0.34 14.56 -6.15
C ILE A 338 1.53 15.46 -6.39
N ILE A 339 2.62 14.89 -6.89
CA ILE A 339 3.77 15.65 -7.38
C ILE A 339 3.75 15.57 -8.89
N ILE A 340 3.74 16.73 -9.56
CA ILE A 340 3.93 16.87 -11.01
C ILE A 340 5.31 17.48 -11.23
N GLY A 341 6.09 16.86 -12.10
CA GLY A 341 7.34 17.42 -12.61
C GLY A 341 7.31 17.57 -14.12
N LEU A 342 7.81 18.70 -14.59
CA LEU A 342 7.97 19.02 -16.00
C LEU A 342 9.44 19.23 -16.30
N ARG A 343 9.95 18.60 -17.37
CA ARG A 343 11.32 18.84 -17.83
C ARG A 343 11.44 20.30 -18.26
N LYS A 344 12.46 20.98 -17.74
CA LYS A 344 12.74 22.36 -18.09
C LYS A 344 13.05 22.47 -19.58
N ASP A 345 12.46 23.49 -20.20
CA ASP A 345 12.83 23.99 -21.49
C ASP A 345 13.42 25.39 -21.25
N ASP A 346 14.62 25.66 -21.76
CA ASP A 346 15.38 26.90 -21.49
C ASP A 346 14.67 28.17 -21.98
N GLU A 347 13.60 28.01 -22.78
CA GLU A 347 12.89 29.13 -23.39
C GLU A 347 11.62 29.58 -22.67
N LYS A 348 11.14 28.86 -21.62
CA LYS A 348 9.85 29.16 -20.98
C LYS A 348 9.86 28.98 -19.47
N GLU A 349 9.42 30.01 -18.77
CA GLU A 349 8.95 29.86 -17.38
C GLU A 349 7.58 29.18 -17.39
N ILE A 350 7.52 27.95 -16.83
CA ILE A 350 6.28 27.20 -16.65
C ILE A 350 5.95 27.17 -15.16
N GLU A 351 4.77 27.68 -14.80
CA GLU A 351 4.25 27.57 -13.45
C GLU A 351 3.26 26.42 -13.36
N ILE A 352 3.52 25.43 -12.49
CA ILE A 352 2.59 24.35 -12.19
C ILE A 352 1.56 24.87 -11.19
N SER A 353 0.29 24.85 -11.57
CA SER A 353 -0.82 25.21 -10.68
C SER A 353 -1.76 24.03 -10.47
N PHE A 354 -2.23 23.88 -9.23
CA PHE A 354 -3.23 22.89 -8.85
C PHE A 354 -4.53 23.57 -8.44
N PRO A 355 -5.68 22.94 -8.66
CA PRO A 355 -6.93 23.44 -8.11
C PRO A 355 -6.88 23.38 -6.57
N THR A 356 -7.44 24.39 -5.92
CA THR A 356 -7.56 24.52 -4.46
C THR A 356 -8.97 24.21 -3.96
N GLU A 357 -9.90 24.02 -4.87
CA GLU A 357 -11.31 23.75 -4.64
C GLU A 357 -11.89 22.88 -5.76
N SER A 358 -13.17 22.56 -5.70
CA SER A 358 -13.84 21.75 -6.72
C SER A 358 -13.72 22.37 -8.11
N VAL A 359 -13.31 21.54 -9.08
CA VAL A 359 -13.30 21.86 -10.51
C VAL A 359 -14.51 21.24 -11.24
N CYS A 360 -15.38 20.57 -10.48
CA CYS A 360 -16.60 19.95 -10.95
C CYS A 360 -17.81 20.65 -10.33
N ASP A 361 -18.77 21.05 -11.14
CA ASP A 361 -20.01 21.70 -10.68
C ASP A 361 -20.93 20.74 -9.91
N SER A 362 -20.78 19.42 -10.15
CA SER A 362 -21.61 18.38 -9.54
C SER A 362 -20.91 17.73 -8.35
N HIS A 363 -21.53 17.80 -7.19
CA HIS A 363 -21.16 17.03 -6.00
C HIS A 363 -21.97 15.73 -5.96
N TYR A 364 -21.32 14.60 -6.19
CA TYR A 364 -21.98 13.31 -6.21
C TYR A 364 -21.93 12.64 -4.83
N THR A 365 -23.05 12.05 -4.46
CA THR A 365 -23.26 11.35 -3.20
C THR A 365 -23.09 9.83 -3.35
N VAL A 366 -23.14 9.13 -2.23
CA VAL A 366 -23.21 7.66 -2.22
C VAL A 366 -24.47 7.19 -2.99
N ALA A 367 -25.61 7.88 -2.84
CA ALA A 367 -26.84 7.53 -3.56
C ALA A 367 -26.65 7.60 -5.08
N ASP A 368 -26.04 8.67 -5.57
CA ASP A 368 -25.77 8.83 -7.01
C ASP A 368 -24.91 7.70 -7.55
N ALA A 369 -24.02 7.16 -6.72
CA ALA A 369 -23.05 6.18 -7.17
C ALA A 369 -23.56 4.74 -7.16
N ILE A 370 -24.37 4.34 -6.17
CA ILE A 370 -24.61 2.93 -5.92
C ILE A 370 -26.08 2.53 -5.70
N MET A 371 -27.03 3.48 -5.57
CA MET A 371 -28.41 3.08 -5.26
C MET A 371 -29.11 2.35 -6.40
N ASP A 372 -28.77 2.62 -7.66
CA ASP A 372 -29.26 1.86 -8.81
C ASP A 372 -28.79 0.39 -8.81
N LEU A 373 -27.72 0.06 -8.06
CA LEU A 373 -27.24 -1.31 -7.91
C LEU A 373 -27.96 -2.10 -6.81
N ALA A 374 -28.76 -1.45 -5.97
CA ALA A 374 -29.49 -2.08 -4.87
C ALA A 374 -30.50 -3.14 -5.33
N GLU A 375 -31.07 -2.97 -6.52
CA GLU A 375 -32.08 -3.85 -7.11
C GLU A 375 -31.47 -5.14 -7.72
N TYR A 376 -30.15 -5.17 -7.95
CA TYR A 376 -29.49 -6.31 -8.57
C TYR A 376 -29.09 -7.38 -7.54
N PRO A 377 -29.19 -8.67 -7.91
CA PRO A 377 -28.82 -9.76 -7.01
C PRO A 377 -27.30 -9.75 -6.75
N VAL A 378 -26.94 -9.87 -5.48
CA VAL A 378 -25.53 -9.92 -5.05
C VAL A 378 -25.04 -11.36 -5.03
N SER A 379 -23.96 -11.65 -5.74
CA SER A 379 -23.29 -12.95 -5.67
C SER A 379 -22.44 -13.06 -4.41
N LEU A 380 -22.46 -14.22 -3.77
CA LEU A 380 -21.57 -14.58 -2.68
C LEU A 380 -20.39 -15.44 -3.16
N GLU A 381 -20.36 -15.79 -4.44
CA GLU A 381 -19.31 -16.56 -5.09
C GLU A 381 -18.07 -15.71 -5.38
N LYS A 382 -17.00 -16.32 -5.91
CA LYS A 382 -15.76 -15.62 -6.22
C LYS A 382 -15.83 -14.77 -7.49
N THR A 383 -16.68 -15.16 -8.41
CA THR A 383 -16.92 -14.47 -9.68
C THR A 383 -18.34 -13.98 -9.71
N CYS A 384 -18.57 -12.85 -10.34
CA CYS A 384 -19.89 -12.37 -10.67
C CYS A 384 -20.15 -12.76 -12.12
N ASP A 385 -21.22 -13.48 -12.35
CA ASP A 385 -21.77 -13.61 -13.68
C ASP A 385 -22.29 -12.25 -14.12
N ASP A 386 -22.05 -11.89 -15.37
CA ASP A 386 -22.51 -10.63 -15.94
C ASP A 386 -24.04 -10.53 -15.83
N ILE A 387 -24.53 -9.64 -14.94
CA ILE A 387 -25.96 -9.43 -14.72
C ILE A 387 -26.44 -8.36 -15.69
N PRO A 388 -27.40 -8.66 -16.61
CA PRO A 388 -27.91 -7.65 -17.53
C PRO A 388 -28.53 -6.47 -16.80
N TYR A 389 -28.32 -5.25 -17.31
CA TYR A 389 -29.02 -4.07 -16.80
C TYR A 389 -30.49 -4.11 -17.15
N THR A 390 -31.33 -3.63 -16.23
CA THR A 390 -32.72 -3.27 -16.45
C THR A 390 -32.87 -1.78 -16.79
N GLU A 391 -34.01 -1.36 -17.29
CA GLU A 391 -34.32 0.06 -17.49
C GLU A 391 -34.64 0.67 -16.11
N ASP A 392 -33.70 1.43 -15.56
CA ASP A 392 -33.81 2.06 -14.24
C ASP A 392 -33.76 3.58 -14.36
N SER A 393 -34.34 4.27 -13.39
CA SER A 393 -34.08 5.69 -13.18
C SER A 393 -32.68 5.88 -12.65
N LEU A 394 -31.78 6.46 -13.46
CA LEU A 394 -30.38 6.61 -13.14
C LEU A 394 -30.03 8.06 -12.79
N SER A 395 -29.20 8.25 -11.77
CA SER A 395 -28.46 9.49 -11.59
C SER A 395 -27.56 9.75 -12.81
N GLU A 396 -27.13 10.98 -12.99
CA GLU A 396 -26.14 11.34 -14.02
C GLU A 396 -24.86 10.53 -13.85
N TYR A 397 -24.38 10.41 -12.62
CA TYR A 397 -23.18 9.63 -12.29
C TYR A 397 -23.34 8.14 -12.64
N ALA A 398 -24.43 7.51 -12.23
CA ALA A 398 -24.67 6.10 -12.54
C ALA A 398 -24.76 5.86 -14.06
N ARG A 399 -25.37 6.79 -14.80
CA ARG A 399 -25.43 6.74 -16.28
C ARG A 399 -24.04 6.79 -16.89
N GLU A 400 -23.16 7.68 -16.39
CA GLU A 400 -21.76 7.76 -16.81
C GLU A 400 -21.02 6.44 -16.51
N MET A 401 -21.18 5.88 -15.31
CA MET A 401 -20.51 4.62 -14.92
C MET A 401 -20.94 3.43 -15.79
N ARG A 402 -22.19 3.38 -16.25
CA ARG A 402 -22.70 2.33 -17.15
C ARG A 402 -22.22 2.47 -18.60
N LEU A 403 -21.64 3.62 -19.01
CA LEU A 403 -21.22 3.82 -20.40
C LEU A 403 -20.29 2.72 -20.92
N GLY A 404 -20.74 2.05 -22.01
CA GLY A 404 -19.99 0.97 -22.65
C GLY A 404 -20.02 -0.35 -21.88
N SER A 405 -20.98 -0.53 -20.95
CA SER A 405 -21.29 -1.80 -20.32
C SER A 405 -22.77 -2.14 -20.50
N THR A 406 -23.09 -3.39 -20.81
CA THR A 406 -24.45 -3.92 -20.88
C THR A 406 -24.81 -4.73 -19.63
N THR A 407 -23.86 -4.95 -18.75
CA THR A 407 -24.00 -5.83 -17.59
C THR A 407 -23.29 -5.26 -16.36
N VAL A 408 -23.77 -5.63 -15.17
CA VAL A 408 -23.09 -5.38 -13.89
C VAL A 408 -22.03 -6.44 -13.68
N LYS A 409 -20.77 -6.01 -13.54
CA LYS A 409 -19.62 -6.89 -13.25
C LYS A 409 -19.14 -6.71 -11.81
N ASN A 410 -18.62 -7.78 -11.20
CA ASN A 410 -18.08 -7.76 -9.83
C ASN A 410 -19.10 -7.34 -8.75
N HIS A 411 -20.40 -7.57 -8.95
CA HIS A 411 -21.42 -7.31 -7.93
C HIS A 411 -21.44 -8.44 -6.90
N ILE A 412 -20.31 -8.60 -6.20
CA ILE A 412 -20.04 -9.67 -5.27
C ILE A 412 -19.79 -9.12 -3.86
N ALA A 413 -20.30 -9.83 -2.84
CA ALA A 413 -20.08 -9.49 -1.44
C ALA A 413 -19.59 -10.69 -0.63
N THR A 414 -19.19 -10.43 0.62
CA THR A 414 -18.81 -11.47 1.57
C THR A 414 -20.06 -11.98 2.31
N LYS A 415 -20.15 -13.30 2.50
CA LYS A 415 -21.19 -13.88 3.35
C LYS A 415 -21.10 -13.29 4.75
N THR A 416 -22.20 -12.70 5.21
CA THR A 416 -22.31 -12.06 6.52
C THR A 416 -22.62 -13.12 7.58
N THR A 417 -21.91 -13.09 8.72
CA THR A 417 -22.23 -13.95 9.87
C THR A 417 -23.44 -13.41 10.63
N GLU A 418 -24.13 -14.23 11.41
CA GLU A 418 -25.28 -13.81 12.23
C GLU A 418 -24.94 -12.61 13.12
N THR A 419 -23.83 -12.67 13.86
CA THR A 419 -23.39 -11.55 14.71
C THR A 419 -23.11 -10.26 13.91
N ALA A 420 -22.60 -10.37 12.68
CA ALA A 420 -22.39 -9.20 11.82
C ALA A 420 -23.73 -8.68 11.28
N MET A 421 -24.68 -9.57 10.97
CA MET A 421 -26.03 -9.20 10.54
C MET A 421 -26.80 -8.44 11.64
N GLU A 422 -26.71 -8.88 12.90
CA GLU A 422 -27.29 -8.17 14.04
C GLU A 422 -26.74 -6.75 14.16
N ARG A 423 -25.42 -6.57 13.96
CA ARG A 423 -24.80 -5.25 13.95
C ARG A 423 -25.26 -4.41 12.75
N PHE A 424 -25.37 -5.02 11.58
CA PHE A 424 -25.85 -4.31 10.40
C PHE A 424 -27.23 -3.71 10.65
N LYS A 425 -28.16 -4.50 11.18
CA LYS A 425 -29.51 -4.04 11.50
C LYS A 425 -29.58 -2.94 12.56
N ALA A 426 -28.60 -2.91 13.47
CA ALA A 426 -28.57 -1.98 14.60
C ALA A 426 -27.84 -0.66 14.32
N ILE A 427 -27.15 -0.54 13.17
CA ILE A 427 -26.39 0.66 12.81
C ILE A 427 -27.22 1.48 11.81
N GLU A 428 -27.53 2.72 12.17
CA GLU A 428 -28.22 3.69 11.34
C GLU A 428 -27.31 4.27 10.26
N GLN A 429 -27.89 4.94 9.25
CA GLN A 429 -27.17 5.64 8.18
C GLN A 429 -26.16 6.66 8.75
N GLY A 430 -24.97 6.73 8.18
CA GLY A 430 -23.88 7.58 8.64
C GLY A 430 -23.24 7.17 9.98
N LYS A 431 -23.73 6.10 10.63
CA LYS A 431 -23.20 5.62 11.91
C LYS A 431 -22.27 4.40 11.70
N ASN A 432 -21.51 4.09 12.75
CA ASN A 432 -20.49 3.04 12.70
C ASN A 432 -20.53 2.17 13.97
N PHE A 433 -19.52 1.32 14.15
CA PHE A 433 -19.37 0.41 15.29
C PHE A 433 -19.56 1.10 16.65
N HIS A 434 -19.16 2.37 16.79
CA HIS A 434 -19.23 3.07 18.08
C HIS A 434 -20.66 3.38 18.52
N SER A 435 -21.62 3.48 17.60
CA SER A 435 -23.05 3.70 17.91
C SER A 435 -23.76 2.46 18.45
N LEU A 436 -23.15 1.27 18.36
CA LEU A 436 -23.76 0.03 18.85
C LEU A 436 -23.87 -0.01 20.37
N ASP A 437 -24.85 -0.72 20.87
CA ASP A 437 -24.96 -1.10 22.28
C ASP A 437 -23.79 -1.99 22.72
N ALA A 438 -23.47 -1.95 24.03
CA ALA A 438 -22.38 -2.74 24.62
C ALA A 438 -22.51 -4.25 24.34
N LYS A 439 -23.77 -4.79 24.34
CA LYS A 439 -24.05 -6.20 24.05
C LYS A 439 -23.60 -6.66 22.66
N LEU A 440 -23.57 -5.76 21.68
CA LEU A 440 -23.13 -6.05 20.31
C LEU A 440 -21.62 -5.81 20.10
N LYS A 441 -20.91 -5.29 21.11
CA LYS A 441 -19.46 -5.02 21.08
C LYS A 441 -18.60 -6.12 21.71
N THR A 442 -19.19 -7.14 22.31
CA THR A 442 -18.54 -8.16 23.16
C THR A 442 -17.46 -9.00 22.48
N THR A 443 -17.41 -9.02 21.14
CA THR A 443 -16.37 -9.77 20.40
C THR A 443 -15.06 -9.01 20.22
N TYR A 444 -15.00 -7.75 20.64
CA TYR A 444 -13.82 -6.91 20.59
C TYR A 444 -13.20 -6.82 21.98
N SER A 445 -11.89 -7.04 22.08
CA SER A 445 -11.17 -6.97 23.36
C SER A 445 -11.13 -5.57 23.95
N ASP A 446 -11.05 -4.57 23.07
CA ASP A 446 -11.12 -3.15 23.40
C ASP A 446 -11.93 -2.41 22.32
N PRO A 447 -13.24 -2.24 22.55
CA PRO A 447 -14.11 -1.54 21.60
C PRO A 447 -13.72 -0.07 21.35
N THR A 448 -13.07 0.60 22.33
CA THR A 448 -12.74 2.02 22.25
C THR A 448 -11.61 2.29 21.24
N ARG A 449 -10.75 1.30 20.97
CA ARG A 449 -9.64 1.38 20.03
C ARG A 449 -10.02 1.03 18.59
N THR A 450 -11.32 0.77 18.35
CA THR A 450 -11.81 0.44 17.01
C THR A 450 -11.82 1.70 16.13
N GLN A 451 -11.40 1.56 14.87
CA GLN A 451 -11.42 2.68 13.94
C GLN A 451 -12.86 3.06 13.55
N ASN A 452 -13.11 4.34 13.31
CA ASN A 452 -14.42 4.87 12.91
C ASN A 452 -14.94 4.31 11.57
N THR A 453 -14.06 3.75 10.75
CA THR A 453 -14.44 3.11 9.48
C THR A 453 -14.98 1.68 9.64
N ILE A 454 -14.91 1.09 10.85
CA ILE A 454 -15.38 -0.28 11.08
C ILE A 454 -16.90 -0.30 11.27
N TYR A 455 -17.58 -1.19 10.52
CA TYR A 455 -19.04 -1.28 10.47
C TYR A 455 -19.71 0.06 10.12
N LEU A 456 -19.10 0.84 9.22
CA LEU A 456 -19.68 2.09 8.75
C LEU A 456 -20.87 1.78 7.82
N ARG A 457 -22.08 2.20 8.18
CA ARG A 457 -23.20 2.29 7.25
C ARG A 457 -23.08 3.61 6.51
N LEU A 458 -22.99 3.53 5.20
CA LEU A 458 -22.84 4.73 4.38
C LEU A 458 -24.07 5.63 4.50
N ASP A 459 -23.85 6.95 4.44
CA ASP A 459 -24.92 7.93 4.31
C ASP A 459 -25.22 8.12 2.82
N PRO A 460 -26.46 7.91 2.36
CA PRO A 460 -26.80 8.07 0.94
C PRO A 460 -26.67 9.52 0.44
N ASN A 461 -26.79 10.51 1.33
CA ASN A 461 -26.84 11.93 0.97
C ASN A 461 -25.47 12.62 0.98
N GLU A 462 -24.43 11.90 1.37
CA GLU A 462 -23.08 12.44 1.49
C GLU A 462 -22.11 11.67 0.59
N PRO A 463 -20.97 12.24 0.20
CA PRO A 463 -19.88 11.49 -0.38
C PRO A 463 -19.35 10.46 0.64
N SER A 464 -18.82 9.34 0.18
CA SER A 464 -18.22 8.37 1.09
C SER A 464 -16.89 8.88 1.65
N GLY A 465 -16.52 8.43 2.84
CA GLY A 465 -15.13 8.54 3.29
C GLY A 465 -14.17 7.74 2.39
N THR A 466 -12.87 7.82 2.65
CA THR A 466 -11.84 7.13 1.85
C THR A 466 -12.10 5.62 1.77
N VAL A 467 -12.41 5.13 0.57
CA VAL A 467 -12.54 3.70 0.26
C VAL A 467 -11.20 3.01 0.46
N VAL A 468 -11.17 2.10 1.40
CA VAL A 468 -10.05 1.18 1.67
C VAL A 468 -10.49 -0.25 1.34
N ASN A 469 -9.91 -1.29 1.95
CA ASN A 469 -10.48 -2.62 1.83
C ASN A 469 -11.79 -2.69 2.64
N VAL A 470 -12.91 -2.29 2.03
CA VAL A 470 -14.22 -2.18 2.68
C VAL A 470 -14.75 -3.52 3.20
N ARG A 471 -14.25 -4.66 2.70
CA ARG A 471 -14.53 -5.98 3.25
C ARG A 471 -13.94 -6.14 4.66
N LYS A 472 -12.71 -5.69 4.88
CA LYS A 472 -12.04 -5.76 6.20
C LYS A 472 -12.68 -4.79 7.18
N SER A 473 -13.14 -3.64 6.70
CA SER A 473 -13.83 -2.62 7.48
C SER A 473 -15.32 -2.90 7.67
N MET A 474 -15.89 -3.91 6.99
CA MET A 474 -17.30 -4.30 7.07
C MET A 474 -18.26 -3.14 6.77
N TRP A 475 -17.99 -2.38 5.68
CA TRP A 475 -18.88 -1.30 5.26
C TRP A 475 -20.25 -1.84 4.87
N ILE A 476 -21.29 -1.13 5.27
CA ILE A 476 -22.69 -1.51 5.13
C ILE A 476 -23.34 -0.63 4.07
N HIS A 477 -24.15 -1.24 3.20
CA HIS A 477 -24.95 -0.52 2.21
C HIS A 477 -25.87 0.50 2.90
N PRO A 478 -26.14 1.69 2.31
CA PRO A 478 -26.94 2.74 2.95
C PRO A 478 -28.30 2.27 3.45
N THR A 479 -29.02 1.51 2.63
CA THR A 479 -30.43 1.12 2.88
C THR A 479 -30.64 -0.36 3.09
N LEU A 480 -29.66 -1.21 2.74
CA LEU A 480 -29.78 -2.67 2.86
C LEU A 480 -28.86 -3.21 3.96
N ASP A 481 -29.34 -4.25 4.67
CA ASP A 481 -28.57 -4.91 5.72
C ASP A 481 -27.56 -5.91 5.14
N ARG A 482 -26.68 -5.42 4.27
CA ARG A 482 -25.60 -6.19 3.65
C ARG A 482 -24.32 -5.39 3.51
N ALA A 483 -23.22 -6.10 3.35
CA ALA A 483 -21.95 -5.47 3.03
C ALA A 483 -21.99 -4.81 1.64
N VAL A 484 -21.24 -3.72 1.48
CA VAL A 484 -20.95 -3.09 0.19
C VAL A 484 -20.24 -4.10 -0.73
N THR A 485 -20.66 -4.20 -1.98
CA THR A 485 -20.07 -5.08 -3.00
C THR A 485 -18.77 -4.51 -3.56
N VAL A 486 -18.01 -5.34 -4.30
CA VAL A 486 -16.83 -4.85 -5.03
C VAL A 486 -17.21 -3.79 -6.06
N ARG A 487 -18.32 -3.99 -6.81
CA ARG A 487 -18.78 -3.01 -7.81
C ARG A 487 -19.21 -1.69 -7.18
N GLU A 488 -19.95 -1.73 -6.09
CA GLU A 488 -20.34 -0.53 -5.36
C GLU A 488 -19.10 0.25 -4.86
N ALA A 489 -18.15 -0.45 -4.23
CA ALA A 489 -16.89 0.16 -3.83
C ALA A 489 -16.10 0.74 -5.02
N ALA A 490 -16.11 0.05 -6.17
CA ALA A 490 -15.45 0.52 -7.40
C ALA A 490 -16.10 1.78 -7.97
N ARG A 491 -17.44 1.89 -7.91
CA ARG A 491 -18.15 3.11 -8.33
C ARG A 491 -17.89 4.28 -7.41
N LEU A 492 -17.80 4.06 -6.08
CA LEU A 492 -17.36 5.10 -5.14
C LEU A 492 -15.94 5.60 -5.44
N GLN A 493 -15.13 4.80 -6.12
CA GLN A 493 -13.79 5.15 -6.65
C GLN A 493 -13.83 5.61 -8.11
N SER A 494 -14.99 5.85 -8.71
CA SER A 494 -15.17 6.26 -10.11
C SER A 494 -14.68 5.26 -11.18
N PHE A 495 -14.60 3.97 -10.87
CA PHE A 495 -14.37 2.96 -11.92
C PHE A 495 -15.65 2.67 -12.71
N PRO A 496 -15.61 2.76 -14.05
CA PRO A 496 -16.77 2.44 -14.87
C PRO A 496 -17.12 0.94 -14.81
N ASP A 497 -18.37 0.58 -15.06
CA ASP A 497 -18.86 -0.79 -14.90
C ASP A 497 -18.24 -1.80 -15.87
N LYS A 498 -17.79 -1.34 -17.02
CA LYS A 498 -17.02 -2.18 -17.96
C LYS A 498 -15.67 -2.63 -17.40
N PHE A 499 -15.13 -1.93 -16.39
CA PHE A 499 -13.85 -2.28 -15.76
C PHE A 499 -14.02 -3.52 -14.88
N LYS A 500 -13.28 -4.58 -15.17
CA LYS A 500 -13.41 -5.89 -14.52
C LYS A 500 -12.24 -6.15 -13.58
N PHE A 501 -12.52 -6.35 -12.29
CA PHE A 501 -11.52 -6.76 -11.31
C PHE A 501 -11.35 -8.27 -11.30
N ILE A 502 -10.10 -8.76 -11.32
CA ILE A 502 -9.75 -10.18 -11.39
C ILE A 502 -9.10 -10.61 -10.06
N GLY A 503 -9.22 -11.89 -9.72
CA GLY A 503 -8.65 -12.50 -8.53
C GLY A 503 -9.68 -12.85 -7.46
N THR A 504 -9.19 -13.19 -6.26
CA THR A 504 -10.06 -13.53 -5.12
C THR A 504 -10.85 -12.30 -4.66
N LYS A 505 -11.98 -12.50 -4.00
CA LYS A 505 -12.78 -11.38 -3.43
C LYS A 505 -11.95 -10.42 -2.59
N ASP A 506 -11.10 -10.91 -1.70
CA ASP A 506 -10.24 -10.06 -0.88
C ASP A 506 -9.24 -9.25 -1.71
N SER A 507 -8.70 -9.87 -2.75
CA SER A 507 -7.82 -9.18 -3.71
C SER A 507 -8.57 -8.10 -4.49
N GLN A 508 -9.79 -8.37 -4.97
CA GLN A 508 -10.60 -7.37 -5.70
C GLN A 508 -10.91 -6.14 -4.83
N TYR A 509 -11.35 -6.34 -3.59
CA TYR A 509 -11.55 -5.24 -2.64
C TYR A 509 -10.25 -4.46 -2.33
N GLN A 510 -9.14 -5.17 -2.22
CA GLN A 510 -7.84 -4.53 -1.98
C GLN A 510 -7.38 -3.70 -3.18
N GLN A 511 -7.59 -4.20 -4.40
CA GLN A 511 -7.29 -3.47 -5.64
C GLN A 511 -8.11 -2.18 -5.73
N VAL A 512 -9.41 -2.23 -5.44
CA VAL A 512 -10.27 -1.04 -5.40
C VAL A 512 -9.75 -0.04 -4.36
N GLY A 513 -9.47 -0.49 -3.13
CA GLY A 513 -9.04 0.39 -2.05
C GLY A 513 -7.68 1.06 -2.27
N ASN A 514 -6.75 0.36 -2.95
CA ASN A 514 -5.42 0.88 -3.25
C ASN A 514 -5.41 1.84 -4.45
N ALA A 515 -6.43 1.81 -5.30
CA ALA A 515 -6.40 2.55 -6.55
C ALA A 515 -6.51 4.07 -6.37
N VAL A 516 -5.93 4.79 -7.31
CA VAL A 516 -6.23 6.20 -7.57
C VAL A 516 -7.57 6.26 -8.33
N PRO A 517 -8.54 7.07 -7.91
CA PRO A 517 -9.80 7.22 -8.64
C PRO A 517 -9.58 7.68 -10.08
N PRO A 518 -10.13 7.00 -11.10
CA PRO A 518 -9.94 7.38 -12.50
C PRO A 518 -10.33 8.83 -12.84
N LYS A 519 -11.39 9.38 -12.24
CA LYS A 519 -11.76 10.80 -12.45
C LYS A 519 -10.71 11.77 -11.90
N LEU A 520 -10.14 11.51 -10.71
CA LEU A 520 -9.02 12.27 -10.18
C LEU A 520 -7.80 12.15 -11.10
N ALA A 521 -7.48 10.94 -11.55
CA ALA A 521 -6.37 10.69 -12.46
C ALA A 521 -6.55 11.42 -13.81
N ARG A 522 -7.77 11.47 -14.35
CA ARG A 522 -8.11 12.25 -15.54
C ARG A 522 -7.88 13.74 -15.32
N GLY A 523 -8.33 14.29 -14.20
CA GLY A 523 -8.09 15.71 -13.85
C GLY A 523 -6.58 16.02 -13.78
N ILE A 524 -5.77 15.13 -13.20
CA ILE A 524 -4.30 15.28 -13.19
C ILE A 524 -3.75 15.24 -14.62
N ALA A 525 -4.23 14.35 -15.48
CA ALA A 525 -3.82 14.27 -16.88
C ALA A 525 -4.18 15.55 -17.65
N ASP A 526 -5.35 16.13 -17.39
CA ASP A 526 -5.79 17.40 -18.02
C ASP A 526 -4.90 18.58 -17.54
N ILE A 527 -4.48 18.60 -16.27
CA ILE A 527 -3.49 19.59 -15.77
C ILE A 527 -2.20 19.47 -16.57
N ILE A 528 -1.66 18.24 -16.76
CA ILE A 528 -0.43 18.03 -17.53
C ILE A 528 -0.59 18.49 -18.97
N LEU A 529 -1.72 18.17 -19.62
CA LEU A 529 -1.98 18.58 -21.00
C LEU A 529 -2.01 20.11 -21.15
N GLY A 530 -2.46 20.84 -20.15
CA GLY A 530 -2.40 22.30 -20.12
C GLY A 530 -0.99 22.87 -19.95
N LEU A 531 -0.07 22.09 -19.38
CA LEU A 531 1.30 22.52 -19.10
C LEU A 531 2.31 22.15 -20.20
N ILE A 532 2.05 21.08 -20.96
CA ILE A 532 2.95 20.62 -22.03
C ILE A 532 2.75 21.53 -23.25
N PRO A 533 3.80 22.23 -23.72
CA PRO A 533 3.71 23.11 -24.89
C PRO A 533 3.25 22.35 -26.15
N VAL A 534 2.39 22.97 -26.95
CA VAL A 534 1.92 22.41 -28.25
C VAL A 534 3.08 22.12 -29.21
N SER A 535 4.21 22.83 -29.06
CA SER A 535 5.44 22.62 -29.87
C SER A 535 6.06 21.23 -29.73
N TYR A 536 5.86 20.52 -28.63
CA TYR A 536 6.36 19.14 -28.49
C TYR A 536 5.67 18.14 -29.43
N THR A 537 4.51 18.49 -30.01
CA THR A 537 3.82 17.63 -30.99
C THR A 537 4.49 17.62 -32.37
N HIS A 538 5.40 18.56 -32.66
CA HIS A 538 6.05 18.72 -33.97
C HIS A 538 7.52 18.21 -34.02
N LEU A 539 8.12 17.81 -32.90
CA LEU A 539 9.48 17.29 -32.84
C LEU A 539 9.63 15.82 -33.29
N ARG A 540 8.59 15.25 -33.90
CA ARG A 540 8.62 13.92 -34.51
C ARG A 540 9.03 13.97 -36.00
N ALA A 541 10.04 14.76 -36.39
CA ALA A 541 10.72 14.51 -37.64
C ALA A 541 11.77 13.39 -37.40
N PRO A 542 11.87 12.40 -38.28
CA PRO A 542 12.93 11.40 -38.18
C PRO A 542 14.27 12.15 -38.22
N ARG A 543 15.14 11.88 -37.28
CA ARG A 543 16.57 12.21 -37.47
C ARG A 543 17.11 11.09 -38.32
N ASP A 544 17.46 11.46 -39.56
CA ASP A 544 18.24 10.65 -40.48
C ASP A 544 19.56 10.19 -39.85
#